data_360e00550a286bbc7a3ae37810013c1c
#
_entry.id   360e00550a286bbc7a3ae37810013c1c
#
_cell.length_a   1.000
_cell.length_b   1.000
_cell.length_c   1.000
_cell.angle_alpha   90.00
_cell.angle_beta   90.00
_cell.angle_gamma   90.00
#
_symmetry.space_group_name_H-M   'P 1'
#
loop_
_entity.id
_entity.type
_entity.pdbx_description
1 polymer ?
#
loop_
_entity_poly.entity_id
_entity_poly.type
_entity_poly.pdbx_seq_one_letter_code
_entity_poly.pdbx_strand_id
1 'polypeptide(L)'
;MYLDSLYRYPVKGLSPEPLMSAELIESAYFPGDRLFALENGPSGFDPEAPVHQPKIKFLMLMKNDALAKLKSHYEDSTGILTIKQDGRIGVQACLFARSGRERIEAYLTDYARNELRGVIRLLAAPEGFRFTDSKSGFISLVNLSSVKSLGQALEAFVDPLRFRANIYIDEAAPWSELEWPGRQMRLGEARLEILKMTDRCAATGVEPGTGIRDMDVVQALYKNFGHNDCGVYARIISGGRVAPGDTLEFL
;
A
#
# COMPACT_ATOMS: atom_id res chain seq x y z
N MET A 1 -5.11 -14.30 -17.53
CA MET A 1 -4.71 -13.14 -16.73
C MET A 1 -3.24 -13.32 -16.34
N TYR A 2 -2.50 -12.27 -16.15
CA TYR A 2 -1.10 -12.34 -15.71
C TYR A 2 -0.77 -11.24 -14.70
N LEU A 3 0.29 -11.46 -13.93
CA LEU A 3 0.87 -10.48 -13.03
C LEU A 3 1.63 -9.45 -13.87
N ASP A 4 1.18 -8.19 -13.83
CA ASP A 4 1.83 -7.07 -14.53
C ASP A 4 2.99 -6.51 -13.70
N SER A 5 2.73 -6.16 -12.46
CA SER A 5 3.72 -5.52 -11.61
C SER A 5 3.50 -5.78 -10.12
N LEU A 6 4.61 -5.69 -9.36
CA LEU A 6 4.67 -5.89 -7.91
C LEU A 6 5.19 -4.64 -7.22
N TYR A 7 4.55 -4.30 -6.09
CA TYR A 7 5.00 -3.19 -5.24
C TYR A 7 4.89 -3.54 -3.77
N ARG A 8 5.85 -3.04 -3.00
CA ARG A 8 5.76 -2.97 -1.54
C ARG A 8 5.75 -1.51 -1.07
N TYR A 9 5.29 -1.29 0.12
CA TYR A 9 5.22 0.02 0.78
C TYR A 9 5.81 -0.11 2.18
N PRO A 10 7.14 -0.08 2.36
CA PRO A 10 7.77 -0.38 3.64
C PRO A 10 7.26 0.50 4.77
N VAL A 11 6.97 1.78 4.49
CA VAL A 11 6.41 2.73 5.45
C VAL A 11 4.98 3.12 5.05
N LYS A 12 4.03 2.95 5.98
CA LYS A 12 2.63 3.39 5.78
C LYS A 12 2.58 4.87 5.39
N GLY A 13 1.87 5.19 4.31
CA GLY A 13 1.71 6.57 3.82
C GLY A 13 2.80 7.08 2.89
N LEU A 14 3.98 6.43 2.81
CA LEU A 14 5.05 6.80 1.89
C LEU A 14 4.95 6.10 0.53
N SER A 15 5.92 6.36 -0.36
CA SER A 15 5.89 5.92 -1.75
C SER A 15 6.01 4.40 -1.93
N PRO A 16 5.55 3.85 -3.08
CA PRO A 16 5.77 2.47 -3.47
C PRO A 16 7.23 2.19 -3.82
N GLU A 17 7.64 0.94 -3.66
CA GLU A 17 8.87 0.37 -4.18
C GLU A 17 8.53 -0.78 -5.13
N PRO A 18 8.94 -0.72 -6.42
CA PRO A 18 8.73 -1.82 -7.35
C PRO A 18 9.61 -3.01 -7.01
N LEU A 19 9.10 -4.22 -7.24
CA LEU A 19 9.82 -5.47 -7.05
C LEU A 19 9.87 -6.26 -8.35
N MET A 20 11.01 -6.89 -8.64
CA MET A 20 11.17 -7.80 -9.76
C MET A 20 10.60 -9.20 -9.46
N SER A 21 10.48 -9.56 -8.21
CA SER A 21 9.82 -10.77 -7.73
C SER A 21 9.57 -10.66 -6.23
N ALA A 22 8.69 -11.51 -5.71
CA ALA A 22 8.45 -11.65 -4.28
C ALA A 22 8.38 -13.13 -3.89
N GLU A 23 8.97 -13.48 -2.76
CA GLU A 23 8.81 -14.79 -2.14
C GLU A 23 7.64 -14.72 -1.17
N LEU A 24 6.52 -15.31 -1.53
CA LEU A 24 5.32 -15.35 -0.70
C LEU A 24 5.44 -16.50 0.30
N ILE A 25 5.04 -16.27 1.55
CA ILE A 25 5.10 -17.24 2.63
C ILE A 25 3.68 -17.49 3.12
N GLU A 26 3.31 -18.75 3.29
CA GLU A 26 1.98 -19.16 3.76
C GLU A 26 1.59 -18.42 5.04
N SER A 27 0.36 -17.89 5.09
CA SER A 27 -0.23 -17.15 6.20
C SER A 27 0.52 -15.87 6.61
N ALA A 28 1.54 -15.44 5.84
CA ALA A 28 2.28 -14.19 6.08
C ALA A 28 1.69 -13.01 5.30
N TYR A 29 2.15 -11.82 5.65
CA TYR A 29 1.89 -10.61 4.88
C TYR A 29 2.80 -10.55 3.64
N PHE A 30 2.49 -9.63 2.72
CA PHE A 30 3.35 -9.37 1.57
C PHE A 30 4.75 -8.94 2.03
N PRO A 31 5.84 -9.49 1.44
CA PRO A 31 7.21 -9.26 1.90
C PRO A 31 7.60 -7.78 1.93
N GLY A 32 8.15 -7.33 3.05
CA GLY A 32 8.63 -5.95 3.21
C GLY A 32 7.54 -4.86 3.22
N ASP A 33 6.26 -5.26 3.26
CA ASP A 33 5.15 -4.31 3.17
C ASP A 33 4.70 -3.82 4.55
N ARG A 34 4.47 -2.49 4.70
CA ARG A 34 3.97 -1.82 5.92
C ARG A 34 4.70 -2.25 7.20
N LEU A 35 6.02 -2.39 7.10
CA LEU A 35 6.90 -2.70 8.23
C LEU A 35 6.92 -1.57 9.26
N PHE A 36 6.70 -0.35 8.80
CA PHE A 36 6.75 0.84 9.63
C PHE A 36 5.51 1.70 9.44
N ALA A 37 5.15 2.45 10.49
CA ALA A 37 4.14 3.50 10.42
C ALA A 37 4.59 4.72 11.20
N LEU A 38 4.13 5.88 10.77
CA LEU A 38 4.38 7.16 11.41
C LEU A 38 3.16 7.53 12.25
N GLU A 39 3.25 7.33 13.55
CA GLU A 39 2.22 7.74 14.50
C GLU A 39 2.06 9.27 14.46
N ASN A 40 0.83 9.76 14.45
CA ASN A 40 0.51 11.19 14.43
C ASN A 40 -0.26 11.57 15.70
N GLY A 41 0.46 11.73 16.79
CA GLY A 41 -0.05 11.74 18.15
C GLY A 41 -0.30 10.31 18.66
N PRO A 42 -0.56 10.10 19.96
CA PRO A 42 -0.63 8.77 20.58
C PRO A 42 -1.65 7.85 19.87
N SER A 43 -1.19 6.72 19.33
CA SER A 43 -2.07 5.71 18.69
C SER A 43 -2.61 4.70 19.71
N GLY A 44 -1.88 4.47 20.79
CA GLY A 44 -2.12 3.35 21.72
C GLY A 44 -1.58 2.02 21.17
N PHE A 45 -0.69 2.04 20.18
CA PHE A 45 -0.05 0.83 19.69
C PHE A 45 0.97 0.33 20.70
N ASP A 46 0.82 -0.95 21.08
CA ASP A 46 1.75 -1.67 21.95
C ASP A 46 2.45 -2.76 21.11
N PRO A 47 3.78 -2.72 20.93
CA PRO A 47 4.50 -3.74 20.17
C PRO A 47 4.51 -5.12 20.87
N GLU A 48 4.35 -5.19 22.21
CA GLU A 48 4.30 -6.45 22.94
C GLU A 48 2.91 -7.13 22.86
N ALA A 49 1.86 -6.34 22.55
CA ALA A 49 0.51 -6.82 22.34
C ALA A 49 -0.11 -6.16 21.09
N PRO A 50 0.42 -6.43 19.89
CA PRO A 50 0.08 -5.69 18.69
C PRO A 50 -1.36 -5.93 18.27
N VAL A 51 -2.15 -4.86 18.20
CA VAL A 51 -3.51 -4.86 17.69
C VAL A 51 -3.67 -3.81 16.60
N HIS A 52 -4.53 -4.11 15.63
CA HIS A 52 -4.82 -3.19 14.55
C HIS A 52 -5.34 -1.86 15.08
N GLN A 53 -4.70 -0.77 14.67
CA GLN A 53 -5.08 0.60 15.01
C GLN A 53 -5.78 1.28 13.83
N PRO A 54 -6.78 2.14 14.08
CA PRO A 54 -7.41 2.94 13.03
C PRO A 54 -6.39 3.76 12.26
N LYS A 55 -6.48 3.76 10.92
CA LYS A 55 -5.51 4.46 10.05
C LYS A 55 -5.38 5.96 10.36
N ILE A 56 -6.42 6.58 10.93
CA ILE A 56 -6.41 7.98 11.34
C ILE A 56 -5.37 8.30 12.43
N LYS A 57 -4.87 7.31 13.14
CA LYS A 57 -3.82 7.46 14.15
C LYS A 57 -2.41 7.66 13.55
N PHE A 58 -2.27 7.44 12.25
CA PHE A 58 -0.99 7.52 11.54
C PHE A 58 -1.01 8.63 10.50
N LEU A 59 0.16 9.04 10.03
CA LEU A 59 0.27 9.82 8.80
C LEU A 59 -0.22 8.96 7.62
N MET A 60 -1.07 9.52 6.79
CA MET A 60 -1.71 8.81 5.68
C MET A 60 -2.16 9.77 4.58
N LEU A 61 -2.13 9.34 3.32
CA LEU A 61 -2.44 10.18 2.17
C LEU A 61 -3.85 10.78 2.20
N MET A 62 -4.82 10.12 2.86
CA MET A 62 -6.18 10.65 2.98
C MET A 62 -6.23 12.01 3.71
N LYS A 63 -5.25 12.31 4.58
CA LYS A 63 -5.16 13.56 5.36
C LYS A 63 -3.88 14.34 5.11
N ASN A 64 -2.82 13.67 4.69
CA ASN A 64 -1.48 14.21 4.53
C ASN A 64 -1.03 13.96 3.10
N ASP A 65 -1.68 14.63 2.14
CA ASP A 65 -1.48 14.41 0.70
C ASP A 65 -0.07 14.82 0.24
N ALA A 66 0.54 15.80 0.89
CA ALA A 66 1.92 16.21 0.63
C ALA A 66 2.93 15.05 0.76
N LEU A 67 2.63 14.00 1.53
CA LEU A 67 3.49 12.81 1.62
C LEU A 67 3.70 12.13 0.26
N ALA A 68 2.76 12.25 -0.67
CA ALA A 68 2.88 11.67 -2.01
C ALA A 68 4.03 12.28 -2.83
N LYS A 69 4.51 13.48 -2.49
CA LYS A 69 5.69 14.12 -3.13
C LYS A 69 7.00 13.47 -2.70
N LEU A 70 7.02 12.81 -1.56
CA LEU A 70 8.22 12.17 -1.04
C LEU A 70 8.46 10.83 -1.74
N LYS A 71 9.71 10.59 -2.16
CA LYS A 71 10.16 9.30 -2.68
C LYS A 71 11.00 8.61 -1.62
N SER A 72 10.50 7.51 -1.07
CA SER A 72 11.20 6.72 -0.05
C SER A 72 11.76 5.44 -0.63
N HIS A 73 12.87 4.99 -0.07
CA HIS A 73 13.47 3.68 -0.33
C HIS A 73 14.00 3.11 0.98
N TYR A 74 13.64 1.85 1.25
CA TYR A 74 14.08 1.12 2.43
C TYR A 74 14.93 -0.09 2.03
N GLU A 75 16.15 -0.12 2.53
CA GLU A 75 17.10 -1.23 2.33
C GLU A 75 16.99 -2.21 3.50
N ASP A 76 16.44 -3.39 3.24
CA ASP A 76 16.17 -4.39 4.28
C ASP A 76 17.44 -4.86 5.00
N SER A 77 18.55 -5.03 4.28
CA SER A 77 19.82 -5.57 4.81
C SER A 77 20.50 -4.63 5.78
N THR A 78 20.35 -3.32 5.58
CA THR A 78 21.02 -2.27 6.39
C THR A 78 20.05 -1.55 7.33
N GLY A 79 18.74 -1.71 7.11
CA GLY A 79 17.71 -0.96 7.81
C GLY A 79 17.70 0.53 7.45
N ILE A 80 18.36 0.94 6.37
CA ILE A 80 18.44 2.34 5.97
C ILE A 80 17.17 2.74 5.23
N LEU A 81 16.48 3.76 5.76
CA LEU A 81 15.42 4.48 5.05
C LEU A 81 15.99 5.77 4.48
N THR A 82 15.86 5.94 3.17
CA THR A 82 16.18 7.18 2.44
C THR A 82 14.87 7.83 1.99
N ILE A 83 14.66 9.10 2.33
CA ILE A 83 13.53 9.90 1.84
C ILE A 83 14.10 11.04 1.00
N LYS A 84 13.62 11.12 -0.26
CA LYS A 84 13.97 12.19 -1.20
C LYS A 84 12.79 13.14 -1.38
N GLN A 85 13.10 14.41 -1.47
CA GLN A 85 12.19 15.47 -1.85
C GLN A 85 12.80 16.21 -3.06
N ASP A 86 12.01 16.42 -4.11
CA ASP A 86 12.44 17.09 -5.36
C ASP A 86 13.78 16.53 -5.92
N GLY A 87 13.92 15.19 -5.88
CA GLY A 87 15.09 14.48 -6.37
C GLY A 87 16.32 14.50 -5.44
N ARG A 88 16.31 15.30 -4.36
CA ARG A 88 17.40 15.41 -3.38
C ARG A 88 17.11 14.59 -2.14
N ILE A 89 18.16 14.06 -1.51
CA ILE A 89 18.04 13.38 -0.21
C ILE A 89 17.66 14.44 0.84
N GLY A 90 16.44 14.32 1.38
CA GLY A 90 15.99 15.11 2.52
C GLY A 90 16.51 14.52 3.84
N VAL A 91 16.39 13.18 3.98
CA VAL A 91 16.90 12.44 5.13
C VAL A 91 17.30 11.03 4.74
N GLN A 92 18.34 10.50 5.39
CA GLN A 92 18.76 9.10 5.32
C GLN A 92 19.19 8.64 6.70
N ALA A 93 18.63 7.53 7.20
CA ALA A 93 18.93 7.02 8.53
C ALA A 93 18.63 5.52 8.67
N CYS A 94 19.40 4.85 9.54
CA CYS A 94 19.17 3.45 9.88
C CYS A 94 18.04 3.33 10.93
N LEU A 95 16.97 2.62 10.59
CA LEU A 95 15.80 2.45 11.45
C LEU A 95 16.00 1.42 12.57
N PHE A 96 17.05 0.62 12.52
CA PHE A 96 17.42 -0.26 13.63
C PHE A 96 17.91 0.54 14.85
N ALA A 97 18.53 1.70 14.62
CA ALA A 97 18.98 2.59 15.68
C ALA A 97 17.88 3.59 16.08
N ARG A 98 17.74 3.84 17.37
CA ARG A 98 16.81 4.85 17.90
C ARG A 98 17.12 6.24 17.34
N SER A 99 18.39 6.64 17.32
CA SER A 99 18.81 7.93 16.76
C SER A 99 18.46 8.09 15.26
N GLY A 100 18.49 6.98 14.51
CA GLY A 100 18.06 6.98 13.11
C GLY A 100 16.55 7.22 12.97
N ARG A 101 15.74 6.58 13.80
CA ARG A 101 14.29 6.83 13.84
C ARG A 101 13.98 8.28 14.23
N GLU A 102 14.64 8.82 15.25
CA GLU A 102 14.49 10.21 15.68
C GLU A 102 14.84 11.22 14.55
N ARG A 103 15.82 10.92 13.71
CA ARG A 103 16.15 11.76 12.54
C ARG A 103 15.02 11.76 11.49
N ILE A 104 14.42 10.59 11.21
CA ILE A 104 13.27 10.50 10.29
C ILE A 104 12.06 11.25 10.88
N GLU A 105 11.79 11.09 12.17
CA GLU A 105 10.71 11.77 12.88
C GLU A 105 10.89 13.29 12.84
N ALA A 106 12.09 13.80 13.10
CA ALA A 106 12.40 15.23 13.03
C ALA A 106 12.17 15.80 11.62
N TYR A 107 12.69 15.11 10.58
CA TYR A 107 12.49 15.52 9.19
C TYR A 107 11.01 15.60 8.81
N LEU A 108 10.24 14.55 9.13
CA LEU A 108 8.83 14.50 8.79
C LEU A 108 7.97 15.44 9.66
N THR A 109 8.40 15.72 10.88
CA THR A 109 7.77 16.74 11.73
C THR A 109 7.89 18.13 11.09
N ASP A 110 9.06 18.45 10.55
CA ASP A 110 9.25 19.71 9.84
C ASP A 110 8.49 19.75 8.51
N TYR A 111 8.54 18.68 7.75
CA TYR A 111 7.87 18.54 6.45
C TYR A 111 6.34 18.65 6.54
N ALA A 112 5.72 17.95 7.48
CA ALA A 112 4.26 17.88 7.63
C ALA A 112 3.71 18.83 8.72
N ARG A 113 4.48 19.80 9.18
CA ARG A 113 4.22 20.68 10.35
C ARG A 113 2.77 21.10 10.50
N ASN A 114 2.15 21.55 9.41
CA ASN A 114 0.79 22.11 9.44
C ASN A 114 -0.32 21.04 9.46
N GLU A 115 0.02 19.77 9.33
CA GLU A 115 -0.92 18.65 9.22
C GLU A 115 -0.85 17.71 10.42
N LEU A 116 0.00 18.04 11.40
CA LEU A 116 0.22 17.20 12.56
C LEU A 116 -0.86 17.41 13.62
N ARG A 117 -1.24 16.31 14.26
CA ARG A 117 -2.15 16.30 15.43
C ARG A 117 -1.40 16.11 16.73
N GLY A 118 -0.13 15.74 16.66
CA GLY A 118 0.72 15.53 17.81
C GLY A 118 2.13 15.13 17.40
N VAL A 119 2.90 14.64 18.35
CA VAL A 119 4.28 14.20 18.13
C VAL A 119 4.29 13.00 17.16
N ILE A 120 5.13 13.07 16.14
CA ILE A 120 5.40 11.93 15.27
C ILE A 120 6.31 10.93 15.98
N ARG A 121 5.98 9.66 15.85
CA ARG A 121 6.87 8.55 16.21
C ARG A 121 6.87 7.51 15.11
N LEU A 122 8.04 7.04 14.73
CA LEU A 122 8.19 5.94 13.79
C LEU A 122 8.11 4.62 14.55
N LEU A 123 7.01 3.92 14.34
CA LEU A 123 6.75 2.62 14.92
C LEU A 123 7.20 1.52 13.97
N ALA A 124 7.89 0.51 14.50
CA ALA A 124 8.21 -0.72 13.78
C ALA A 124 7.16 -1.81 14.09
N ALA A 125 6.74 -2.53 13.08
CA ALA A 125 5.87 -3.68 13.24
C ALA A 125 6.66 -4.84 13.87
N PRO A 126 6.17 -5.46 14.96
CA PRO A 126 6.75 -6.70 15.45
C PRO A 126 6.52 -7.85 14.46
N GLU A 127 7.18 -8.97 14.69
CA GLU A 127 7.00 -10.17 13.91
C GLU A 127 5.52 -10.58 13.86
N GLY A 128 5.05 -11.04 12.68
CA GLY A 128 3.65 -11.44 12.49
C GLY A 128 2.64 -10.29 12.42
N PHE A 129 3.07 -9.03 12.49
CA PHE A 129 2.19 -7.86 12.39
C PHE A 129 2.61 -6.92 11.25
N ARG A 130 1.65 -6.17 10.68
CA ARG A 130 1.89 -5.10 9.70
C ARG A 130 0.87 -3.98 9.88
N PHE A 131 1.28 -2.75 9.58
CA PHE A 131 0.42 -1.56 9.66
C PHE A 131 -0.50 -1.41 8.44
N THR A 132 -1.21 -2.50 8.07
CA THR A 132 -2.19 -2.50 6.97
C THR A 132 -3.46 -1.71 7.33
N ASP A 133 -4.25 -1.33 6.31
CA ASP A 133 -5.55 -0.67 6.54
C ASP A 133 -6.66 -1.68 6.85
N SER A 134 -6.47 -2.94 6.46
CA SER A 134 -7.39 -4.04 6.72
C SER A 134 -6.86 -4.97 7.81
N LYS A 135 -7.73 -5.38 8.73
CA LYS A 135 -7.40 -6.39 9.76
C LYS A 135 -7.12 -7.78 9.17
N SER A 136 -7.74 -8.11 8.05
CA SER A 136 -7.70 -9.44 7.42
C SER A 136 -7.07 -9.44 6.02
N GLY A 137 -6.56 -8.31 5.56
CA GLY A 137 -5.94 -8.23 4.23
C GLY A 137 -4.43 -8.38 4.32
N PHE A 138 -3.92 -9.50 3.85
CA PHE A 138 -2.48 -9.79 3.87
C PHE A 138 -1.78 -9.32 2.60
N ILE A 139 -2.47 -9.40 1.46
CA ILE A 139 -2.02 -8.94 0.15
C ILE A 139 -3.19 -8.21 -0.52
N SER A 140 -2.89 -7.15 -1.25
CA SER A 140 -3.88 -6.43 -2.07
C SER A 140 -3.58 -6.61 -3.56
N LEU A 141 -4.62 -6.94 -4.34
CA LEU A 141 -4.55 -7.06 -5.79
C LEU A 141 -5.45 -6.01 -6.44
N VAL A 142 -5.02 -5.46 -7.58
CA VAL A 142 -5.81 -4.55 -8.41
C VAL A 142 -5.81 -5.05 -9.85
N ASN A 143 -6.99 -5.06 -10.46
CA ASN A 143 -7.19 -5.34 -11.87
C ASN A 143 -6.98 -4.06 -12.70
N LEU A 144 -5.96 -4.04 -13.54
CA LEU A 144 -5.63 -2.89 -14.39
C LEU A 144 -6.73 -2.58 -15.41
N SER A 145 -7.46 -3.59 -15.87
CA SER A 145 -8.60 -3.37 -16.78
C SER A 145 -9.74 -2.60 -16.09
N SER A 146 -9.96 -2.80 -14.78
CA SER A 146 -10.92 -2.01 -13.99
C SER A 146 -10.44 -0.57 -13.82
N VAL A 147 -9.14 -0.36 -13.59
CA VAL A 147 -8.56 0.99 -13.52
C VAL A 147 -8.67 1.70 -14.88
N LYS A 148 -8.41 0.99 -15.99
CA LYS A 148 -8.60 1.53 -17.35
C LYS A 148 -10.06 1.91 -17.60
N SER A 149 -11.02 1.06 -17.19
CA SER A 149 -12.46 1.33 -17.29
C SER A 149 -12.88 2.57 -16.49
N LEU A 150 -12.33 2.74 -15.28
CA LEU A 150 -12.54 3.95 -14.50
C LEU A 150 -11.98 5.19 -15.21
N GLY A 151 -10.79 5.10 -15.79
CA GLY A 151 -10.17 6.18 -16.56
C GLY A 151 -11.03 6.58 -17.77
N GLN A 152 -11.61 5.61 -18.47
CA GLN A 152 -12.55 5.87 -19.58
C GLN A 152 -13.79 6.62 -19.09
N ALA A 153 -14.37 6.23 -17.96
CA ALA A 153 -15.54 6.91 -17.38
C ALA A 153 -15.25 8.34 -16.91
N LEU A 154 -13.99 8.61 -16.54
CA LEU A 154 -13.51 9.94 -16.12
C LEU A 154 -12.94 10.78 -17.27
N GLU A 155 -12.79 10.20 -18.47
CA GLU A 155 -12.07 10.79 -19.60
C GLU A 155 -10.67 11.29 -19.22
N ALA A 156 -10.00 10.56 -18.30
CA ALA A 156 -8.71 10.91 -17.74
C ALA A 156 -7.84 9.66 -17.45
N PHE A 157 -6.52 9.84 -17.46
CA PHE A 157 -5.62 8.78 -17.01
C PHE A 157 -5.70 8.62 -15.49
N VAL A 158 -6.00 7.40 -15.03
CA VAL A 158 -5.97 7.04 -13.62
C VAL A 158 -4.71 6.22 -13.36
N ASP A 159 -3.74 6.81 -12.66
CA ASP A 159 -2.53 6.09 -12.28
C ASP A 159 -2.89 4.94 -11.32
N PRO A 160 -2.58 3.67 -11.66
CA PRO A 160 -2.87 2.53 -10.80
C PRO A 160 -2.24 2.61 -9.40
N LEU A 161 -1.12 3.30 -9.23
CA LEU A 161 -0.44 3.46 -7.94
C LEU A 161 -1.27 4.26 -6.91
N ARG A 162 -2.33 4.95 -7.32
CA ARG A 162 -3.33 5.55 -6.40
C ARG A 162 -3.97 4.52 -5.48
N PHE A 163 -4.13 3.30 -5.97
CA PHE A 163 -4.77 2.20 -5.23
C PHE A 163 -3.82 1.49 -4.25
N ARG A 164 -2.50 1.73 -4.34
CA ARG A 164 -1.48 1.26 -3.41
C ARG A 164 -1.54 -0.25 -3.14
N ALA A 165 -1.80 -1.03 -4.20
CA ALA A 165 -1.83 -2.48 -4.14
C ALA A 165 -0.41 -3.09 -4.17
N ASN A 166 -0.31 -4.34 -3.73
CA ASN A 166 0.94 -5.11 -3.81
C ASN A 166 1.10 -5.76 -5.19
N ILE A 167 0.00 -6.21 -5.78
CA ILE A 167 -0.05 -6.95 -7.03
C ILE A 167 -0.99 -6.23 -8.00
N TYR A 168 -0.50 -5.95 -9.19
CA TYR A 168 -1.31 -5.48 -10.30
C TYR A 168 -1.40 -6.59 -11.34
N ILE A 169 -2.61 -6.88 -11.79
CA ILE A 169 -2.89 -7.91 -12.78
C ILE A 169 -3.52 -7.31 -14.02
N ASP A 170 -3.20 -7.85 -15.19
CA ASP A 170 -3.82 -7.43 -16.46
C ASP A 170 -4.51 -8.62 -17.15
N GLU A 171 -5.23 -8.31 -18.23
CA GLU A 171 -6.02 -9.27 -19.04
C GLU A 171 -7.14 -9.98 -18.24
N ALA A 172 -7.59 -9.42 -17.15
CA ALA A 172 -8.88 -9.77 -16.56
C ALA A 172 -9.98 -8.87 -17.15
N ALA A 173 -11.21 -9.36 -17.25
CA ALA A 173 -12.33 -8.49 -17.63
C ALA A 173 -12.48 -7.36 -16.60
N PRO A 174 -12.82 -6.12 -17.02
CA PRO A 174 -13.06 -5.04 -16.07
C PRO A 174 -14.10 -5.43 -15.03
N TRP A 175 -13.81 -5.14 -13.76
CA TRP A 175 -14.68 -5.39 -12.60
C TRP A 175 -14.94 -6.85 -12.26
N SER A 176 -14.33 -7.81 -12.99
CA SER A 176 -14.49 -9.25 -12.69
C SER A 176 -13.96 -9.62 -11.31
N GLU A 177 -13.01 -8.85 -10.76
CA GLU A 177 -12.47 -9.06 -9.42
C GLU A 177 -13.53 -8.92 -8.32
N LEU A 178 -14.65 -8.29 -8.57
CA LEU A 178 -15.75 -8.17 -7.62
C LEU A 178 -16.44 -9.52 -7.34
N GLU A 179 -16.29 -10.49 -8.24
CA GLU A 179 -16.83 -11.84 -8.13
C GLU A 179 -15.82 -12.87 -7.59
N TRP A 180 -14.60 -12.44 -7.24
CA TRP A 180 -13.54 -13.35 -6.79
C TRP A 180 -13.55 -13.71 -5.29
N PRO A 181 -14.17 -12.95 -4.37
CA PRO A 181 -14.20 -13.32 -2.95
C PRO A 181 -14.68 -14.76 -2.73
N GLY A 182 -13.96 -15.50 -1.88
CA GLY A 182 -14.20 -16.92 -1.61
C GLY A 182 -13.53 -17.90 -2.60
N ARG A 183 -12.98 -17.40 -3.72
CA ARG A 183 -12.28 -18.25 -4.70
C ARG A 183 -10.80 -18.37 -4.36
N GLN A 184 -10.24 -19.49 -4.80
CA GLN A 184 -8.79 -19.74 -4.77
C GLN A 184 -8.21 -19.55 -6.17
N MET A 185 -6.97 -19.06 -6.21
CA MET A 185 -6.22 -18.90 -7.45
C MET A 185 -4.76 -19.29 -7.26
N ARG A 186 -4.17 -19.79 -8.34
CA ARG A 186 -2.72 -19.95 -8.47
C ARG A 186 -2.16 -18.68 -9.10
N LEU A 187 -1.08 -18.16 -8.53
CA LEU A 187 -0.29 -17.06 -9.08
C LEU A 187 1.18 -17.47 -9.06
N GLY A 188 1.77 -17.71 -10.24
CA GLY A 188 3.11 -18.31 -10.32
C GLY A 188 3.18 -19.62 -9.52
N GLU A 189 4.09 -19.70 -8.55
CA GLU A 189 4.24 -20.86 -7.68
C GLU A 189 3.30 -20.82 -6.45
N ALA A 190 2.76 -19.67 -6.12
CA ALA A 190 1.94 -19.47 -4.92
C ALA A 190 0.45 -19.77 -5.17
N ARG A 191 -0.27 -20.06 -4.07
CA ARG A 191 -1.73 -20.11 -4.05
C ARG A 191 -2.29 -19.08 -3.10
N LEU A 192 -3.31 -18.37 -3.58
CA LEU A 192 -3.99 -17.30 -2.87
C LEU A 192 -5.47 -17.66 -2.69
N GLU A 193 -6.06 -17.23 -1.59
CA GLU A 193 -7.49 -17.18 -1.39
C GLU A 193 -7.94 -15.72 -1.35
N ILE A 194 -8.92 -15.37 -2.17
CA ILE A 194 -9.49 -14.04 -2.19
C ILE A 194 -10.49 -13.90 -1.04
N LEU A 195 -10.25 -12.95 -0.16
CA LEU A 195 -11.03 -12.79 1.07
C LEU A 195 -12.21 -11.85 0.90
N LYS A 196 -11.99 -10.70 0.29
CA LYS A 196 -12.99 -9.64 0.13
C LYS A 196 -12.56 -8.59 -0.87
N MET A 197 -13.50 -7.77 -1.32
CA MET A 197 -13.26 -6.56 -2.09
C MET A 197 -12.54 -5.50 -1.25
N THR A 198 -11.89 -4.57 -1.93
CA THR A 198 -11.20 -3.43 -1.30
C THR A 198 -11.99 -2.16 -1.56
N ASP A 199 -12.69 -1.69 -0.54
CA ASP A 199 -13.33 -0.37 -0.55
C ASP A 199 -12.29 0.74 -0.62
N ARG A 200 -12.56 1.75 -1.42
CA ARG A 200 -11.63 2.86 -1.64
C ARG A 200 -12.00 4.07 -0.82
N CYS A 201 -10.99 4.81 -0.39
CA CYS A 201 -11.14 6.02 0.39
C CYS A 201 -10.50 7.22 -0.32
N ALA A 202 -10.70 8.42 0.20
CA ALA A 202 -10.20 9.66 -0.39
C ALA A 202 -8.67 9.74 -0.60
N ALA A 203 -7.89 8.75 -0.12
CA ALA A 203 -6.46 8.65 -0.44
C ALA A 203 -6.22 8.40 -1.94
N THR A 204 -7.15 7.72 -2.63
CA THR A 204 -7.05 7.46 -4.08
C THR A 204 -7.20 8.72 -4.94
N GLY A 205 -7.76 9.79 -4.37
CA GLY A 205 -7.84 11.10 -5.04
C GLY A 205 -6.51 11.86 -5.07
N VAL A 206 -5.47 11.39 -4.39
CA VAL A 206 -4.15 12.01 -4.37
C VAL A 206 -3.29 11.46 -5.49
N GLU A 207 -2.79 12.34 -6.36
CA GLU A 207 -1.91 11.97 -7.46
C GLU A 207 -0.53 11.55 -6.92
N PRO A 208 -0.04 10.33 -7.28
CA PRO A 208 1.30 9.89 -6.90
C PRO A 208 2.39 10.82 -7.41
N GLY A 209 3.33 11.18 -6.55
CA GLY A 209 4.48 12.03 -6.89
C GLY A 209 4.20 13.54 -6.82
N THR A 210 2.97 14.00 -6.95
CA THR A 210 2.63 15.43 -6.89
C THR A 210 1.89 15.85 -5.62
N GLY A 211 1.16 14.91 -4.99
CA GLY A 211 0.32 15.19 -3.83
C GLY A 211 -0.91 16.05 -4.14
N ILE A 212 -1.21 16.28 -5.41
CA ILE A 212 -2.40 17.06 -5.82
C ILE A 212 -3.64 16.15 -5.70
N ARG A 213 -4.73 16.69 -5.19
CA ARG A 213 -6.06 16.07 -5.26
C ARG A 213 -6.74 16.48 -6.55
N ASP A 214 -6.50 15.72 -7.60
CA ASP A 214 -6.92 16.03 -8.97
C ASP A 214 -8.21 15.32 -9.39
N MET A 215 -8.63 14.28 -8.67
CA MET A 215 -9.86 13.54 -8.97
C MET A 215 -10.54 12.97 -7.73
N ASP A 216 -11.85 12.83 -7.76
CA ASP A 216 -12.63 12.10 -6.74
C ASP A 216 -12.93 10.68 -7.23
N VAL A 217 -11.94 9.79 -7.04
CA VAL A 217 -12.04 8.37 -7.44
C VAL A 217 -13.21 7.67 -6.77
N VAL A 218 -13.49 7.96 -5.49
CA VAL A 218 -14.58 7.29 -4.73
C VAL A 218 -15.92 7.68 -5.30
N GLN A 219 -16.14 8.97 -5.54
CA GLN A 219 -17.40 9.45 -6.16
C GLN A 219 -17.56 8.91 -7.59
N ALA A 220 -16.46 8.87 -8.35
CA ALA A 220 -16.47 8.36 -9.72
C ALA A 220 -16.85 6.87 -9.77
N LEU A 221 -16.30 6.03 -8.89
CA LEU A 221 -16.67 4.62 -8.76
C LEU A 221 -18.17 4.48 -8.46
N TYR A 222 -18.66 5.19 -7.47
CA TYR A 222 -20.05 5.12 -7.08
C TYR A 222 -21.00 5.59 -8.20
N LYS A 223 -20.69 6.73 -8.82
CA LYS A 223 -21.54 7.33 -9.87
C LYS A 223 -21.61 6.49 -11.14
N ASN A 224 -20.50 5.90 -11.56
CA ASN A 224 -20.43 5.20 -12.85
C ASN A 224 -20.64 3.69 -12.74
N PHE A 225 -20.33 3.08 -11.58
CA PHE A 225 -20.36 1.63 -11.39
C PHE A 225 -21.24 1.16 -10.22
N GLY A 226 -21.77 2.06 -9.39
CA GLY A 226 -22.68 1.73 -8.27
C GLY A 226 -22.02 1.17 -7.02
N HIS A 227 -20.69 1.19 -6.94
CA HIS A 227 -19.89 0.72 -5.81
C HIS A 227 -18.66 1.63 -5.60
N ASN A 228 -17.97 1.46 -4.48
CA ASN A 228 -16.71 2.15 -4.17
C ASN A 228 -15.51 1.20 -4.09
N ASP A 229 -15.65 -0.03 -4.60
CA ASP A 229 -14.63 -1.05 -4.59
C ASP A 229 -13.77 -1.00 -5.86
N CYS A 230 -12.48 -1.31 -5.72
CA CYS A 230 -11.54 -1.55 -6.82
C CYS A 230 -10.41 -2.44 -6.31
N GLY A 231 -10.34 -3.67 -6.82
CA GLY A 231 -9.42 -4.70 -6.36
C GLY A 231 -9.90 -5.48 -5.14
N VAL A 232 -9.07 -6.39 -4.69
CA VAL A 232 -9.39 -7.37 -3.64
C VAL A 232 -8.25 -7.55 -2.65
N TYR A 233 -8.58 -8.06 -1.47
CA TYR A 233 -7.62 -8.60 -0.50
C TYR A 233 -7.55 -10.12 -0.59
N ALA A 234 -6.35 -10.66 -0.44
CA ALA A 234 -6.08 -12.08 -0.44
C ALA A 234 -5.22 -12.49 0.75
N ARG A 235 -5.25 -13.81 1.07
CA ARG A 235 -4.27 -14.47 1.94
C ARG A 235 -3.48 -15.51 1.15
N ILE A 236 -2.28 -15.78 1.59
CA ILE A 236 -1.41 -16.81 1.01
C ILE A 236 -1.77 -18.14 1.66
N ILE A 237 -2.25 -19.11 0.88
CA ILE A 237 -2.57 -20.47 1.35
C ILE A 237 -1.48 -21.50 1.01
N SER A 238 -0.59 -21.17 0.08
CA SER A 238 0.66 -21.88 -0.19
C SER A 238 1.68 -20.87 -0.69
N GLY A 239 2.85 -20.85 -0.08
CA GLY A 239 3.96 -19.98 -0.48
C GLY A 239 4.54 -20.34 -1.84
N GLY A 240 5.43 -19.49 -2.33
CA GLY A 240 6.15 -19.64 -3.57
C GLY A 240 6.56 -18.31 -4.18
N ARG A 241 7.44 -18.36 -5.16
CA ARG A 241 7.92 -17.19 -5.89
C ARG A 241 6.86 -16.69 -6.87
N VAL A 242 6.69 -15.37 -6.92
CA VAL A 242 5.85 -14.66 -7.91
C VAL A 242 6.64 -13.54 -8.56
N ALA A 243 6.43 -13.31 -9.86
CA ALA A 243 7.12 -12.29 -10.63
C ALA A 243 6.23 -11.74 -11.76
N PRO A 244 6.49 -10.53 -12.28
CA PRO A 244 5.84 -10.03 -13.48
C PRO A 244 5.93 -11.04 -14.64
N GLY A 245 4.81 -11.26 -15.33
CA GLY A 245 4.64 -12.26 -16.37
C GLY A 245 4.06 -13.60 -15.90
N ASP A 246 4.01 -13.86 -14.61
CA ASP A 246 3.40 -15.10 -14.08
C ASP A 246 1.89 -15.12 -14.36
N THR A 247 1.39 -16.31 -14.72
CA THR A 247 -0.05 -16.52 -14.97
C THR A 247 -0.83 -16.54 -13.67
N LEU A 248 -2.08 -16.06 -13.75
CA LEU A 248 -3.06 -16.11 -12.68
C LEU A 248 -4.27 -16.91 -13.14
N GLU A 249 -4.55 -18.01 -12.47
CA GLU A 249 -5.59 -18.97 -12.82
C GLU A 249 -6.44 -19.34 -11.59
N PHE A 250 -7.76 -19.43 -11.76
CA PHE A 250 -8.65 -19.95 -10.72
C PHE A 250 -8.51 -21.47 -10.58
N LEU A 251 -8.62 -21.94 -9.35
CA LEU A 251 -8.60 -23.36 -8.99
C LEU A 251 -9.99 -23.92 -8.80
#